data_467a34f4d43d9a1fc61529685c90a634
#
_entry.id   467a34f4d43d9a1fc61529685c90a634
#
_cell.length_a   1.000
_cell.length_b   1.000
_cell.length_c   1.000
_cell.angle_alpha   90.00
_cell.angle_beta   90.00
_cell.angle_gamma   90.00
#
_symmetry.space_group_name_H-M   'P 1'
#
loop_
_entity.id
_entity.type
_entity.pdbx_description
1 polymer ?
#
loop_
_entity_poly.entity_id
_entity_poly.type
_entity_poly.pdbx_seq_one_letter_code
_entity_poly.pdbx_strand_id
1 'polypeptide(L)'
;MNKKIVWMAITMFLIIIVASIVLLGIKPALKSGSLDNINLPEGFKIDVFADSLDGSYVSYPGPNPGPRMMLMKDNILFVTIPNRGTVVTLPDTNGDKKADSSVTFIDRLNKPHGIDYYDGWFYIAEENRVIRVKESGNDLRADMETLEILIDNLPTGGHFTRTVKIHHNSLYLSIGSSCNVCNEENGRRAAITKCNTNGTDCRVYAKGLRNSVGFVFHPATGMMYATDNGRDLLGDDLPPDEINIVEEGKSYGWPICYGKNIHDTDFDKNVYIRNPCMEPLEMQSLIDLQAHSAPLGLAFYSGDSFPQEYRGDLFVAYHGSWNRNEPTGYKIVRIDMNDFTVKDFATGWLSGRNVLGRPVDIIVADDGSLLVSDDNAGKIYRISYKSSQI
;
A
#
# COMPACT_ATOMS: atom_id res chain seq x y z
N MET A 1 -7.46 59.79 33.04
CA MET A 1 -7.21 59.26 31.70
C MET A 1 -8.55 59.07 31.00
N ASN A 2 -8.74 59.70 29.87
CA ASN A 2 -10.05 59.87 29.25
C ASN A 2 -10.53 58.55 28.59
N LYS A 3 -11.65 57.98 29.05
CA LYS A 3 -12.18 56.70 28.59
C LYS A 3 -12.27 56.58 27.04
N LYS A 4 -12.48 57.69 26.34
CA LYS A 4 -12.47 57.74 24.86
C LYS A 4 -11.11 57.42 24.22
N ILE A 5 -10.00 57.85 24.88
CA ILE A 5 -8.63 57.59 24.36
C ILE A 5 -8.26 56.09 24.53
N VAL A 6 -8.71 55.46 25.62
CA VAL A 6 -8.48 54.02 25.86
C VAL A 6 -9.25 53.16 24.83
N TRP A 7 -10.51 53.54 24.53
CA TRP A 7 -11.31 52.83 23.52
C TRP A 7 -10.72 52.98 22.08
N MET A 8 -10.25 54.18 21.73
CA MET A 8 -9.57 54.37 20.43
C MET A 8 -8.27 53.55 20.29
N ALA A 9 -7.50 53.46 21.39
CA ALA A 9 -6.27 52.68 21.37
C ALA A 9 -6.54 51.15 21.24
N ILE A 10 -7.60 50.64 21.91
CA ILE A 10 -7.99 49.22 21.82
C ILE A 10 -8.52 48.89 20.41
N THR A 11 -9.34 49.77 19.80
CA THR A 11 -9.86 49.55 18.46
C THR A 11 -8.75 49.59 17.39
N MET A 12 -7.78 50.49 17.53
CA MET A 12 -6.64 50.59 16.62
C MET A 12 -5.71 49.38 16.76
N PHE A 13 -5.51 48.83 17.98
CA PHE A 13 -4.73 47.62 18.22
C PHE A 13 -5.42 46.38 17.63
N LEU A 14 -6.74 46.26 17.74
CA LEU A 14 -7.52 45.20 17.14
C LEU A 14 -7.49 45.25 15.60
N ILE A 15 -7.57 46.46 15.01
CA ILE A 15 -7.47 46.63 13.55
C ILE A 15 -6.09 46.28 13.05
N ILE A 16 -5.00 46.58 13.77
CA ILE A 16 -3.62 46.22 13.41
C ILE A 16 -3.43 44.71 13.51
N ILE A 17 -3.99 44.04 14.51
CA ILE A 17 -3.92 42.56 14.62
C ILE A 17 -4.67 41.90 13.47
N VAL A 18 -5.87 42.36 13.11
CA VAL A 18 -6.66 41.83 12.00
C VAL A 18 -5.94 42.08 10.67
N ALA A 19 -5.38 43.29 10.46
CA ALA A 19 -4.62 43.63 9.26
C ALA A 19 -3.31 42.83 9.17
N SER A 20 -2.64 42.54 10.30
CA SER A 20 -1.44 41.70 10.32
C SER A 20 -1.72 40.23 10.00
N ILE A 21 -2.88 39.71 10.39
CA ILE A 21 -3.33 38.36 10.06
C ILE A 21 -3.66 38.24 8.56
N VAL A 22 -4.23 39.29 7.97
CA VAL A 22 -4.54 39.32 6.53
C VAL A 22 -3.28 39.53 5.66
N LEU A 23 -2.25 40.23 6.17
CA LEU A 23 -0.99 40.49 5.46
C LEU A 23 0.03 39.34 5.57
N LEU A 24 -0.12 38.45 6.55
CA LEU A 24 0.76 37.30 6.71
C LEU A 24 0.48 36.15 5.74
N GLY A 25 -0.53 36.28 4.87
CA GLY A 25 -0.80 35.30 3.82
C GLY A 25 -0.91 33.88 4.39
N ILE A 26 -1.65 33.70 5.50
CA ILE A 26 -1.90 32.37 6.05
C ILE A 26 -2.67 31.62 4.97
N LYS A 27 -1.96 30.86 4.14
CA LYS A 27 -2.60 29.89 3.24
C LYS A 27 -3.42 28.99 4.17
N PRO A 28 -4.70 28.73 3.84
CA PRO A 28 -5.49 27.79 4.63
C PRO A 28 -4.70 26.48 4.70
N ALA A 29 -4.63 25.87 5.88
CA ALA A 29 -4.00 24.57 6.02
C ALA A 29 -4.66 23.60 5.03
N LEU A 30 -3.85 22.97 4.19
CA LEU A 30 -4.34 21.99 3.22
C LEU A 30 -5.02 20.85 4.01
N LYS A 31 -6.24 20.51 3.64
CA LYS A 31 -6.96 19.41 4.27
C LYS A 31 -6.39 18.09 3.78
N SER A 32 -6.14 17.17 4.69
CA SER A 32 -5.80 15.80 4.33
C SER A 32 -6.87 15.19 3.41
N GLY A 33 -6.42 14.52 2.34
CA GLY A 33 -7.31 13.90 1.36
C GLY A 33 -8.10 14.86 0.46
N SER A 34 -7.71 16.15 0.36
CA SER A 34 -8.26 17.06 -0.65
C SER A 34 -7.79 16.66 -2.04
N LEU A 35 -8.70 16.66 -3.02
CA LEU A 35 -8.40 16.36 -4.42
C LEU A 35 -7.76 17.53 -5.18
N ASP A 36 -7.83 18.75 -4.62
CA ASP A 36 -7.37 19.98 -5.29
C ASP A 36 -5.87 19.99 -5.60
N ASN A 37 -5.10 19.15 -4.91
CA ASN A 37 -3.65 19.06 -5.08
C ASN A 37 -3.22 17.86 -5.94
N ILE A 38 -4.15 16.99 -6.32
CA ILE A 38 -3.81 15.78 -7.07
C ILE A 38 -3.62 16.13 -8.54
N ASN A 39 -2.45 15.81 -9.07
CA ASN A 39 -2.10 15.98 -10.46
C ASN A 39 -2.12 14.63 -11.17
N LEU A 40 -2.76 14.58 -12.33
CA LEU A 40 -2.90 13.41 -13.19
C LEU A 40 -2.53 13.79 -14.63
N PRO A 41 -2.19 12.82 -15.48
CA PRO A 41 -2.07 13.06 -16.91
C PRO A 41 -3.39 13.58 -17.54
N GLU A 42 -3.28 14.22 -18.69
CA GLU A 42 -4.42 14.77 -19.42
C GLU A 42 -5.49 13.67 -19.68
N GLY A 43 -6.74 14.04 -19.56
CA GLY A 43 -7.89 13.15 -19.74
C GLY A 43 -8.25 12.29 -18.51
N PHE A 44 -7.37 12.18 -17.53
CA PHE A 44 -7.69 11.49 -16.28
C PHE A 44 -8.37 12.42 -15.28
N LYS A 45 -9.19 11.81 -14.43
CA LYS A 45 -9.79 12.47 -13.27
C LYS A 45 -9.74 11.57 -12.05
N ILE A 46 -9.75 12.18 -10.87
CA ILE A 46 -9.84 11.49 -9.59
C ILE A 46 -11.09 11.95 -8.85
N ASP A 47 -11.80 11.00 -8.29
CA ASP A 47 -12.98 11.23 -7.44
C ASP A 47 -12.79 10.46 -6.12
N VAL A 48 -13.52 10.83 -5.07
CA VAL A 48 -13.62 10.02 -3.85
C VAL A 48 -14.68 8.95 -4.08
N PHE A 49 -14.28 7.68 -4.00
CA PHE A 49 -15.19 6.53 -4.04
C PHE A 49 -15.81 6.28 -2.66
N ALA A 50 -14.99 6.32 -1.60
CA ALA A 50 -15.44 6.19 -0.22
C ALA A 50 -14.57 7.03 0.70
N ASP A 51 -15.12 7.50 1.82
CA ASP A 51 -14.41 8.23 2.86
C ASP A 51 -14.77 7.72 4.26
N SER A 52 -14.24 8.40 5.28
CA SER A 52 -14.52 8.07 6.70
C SER A 52 -14.13 6.64 7.07
N LEU A 53 -13.11 6.10 6.40
CA LEU A 53 -12.56 4.76 6.63
C LEU A 53 -11.33 4.81 7.56
N ASP A 54 -11.06 5.93 8.19
CA ASP A 54 -9.95 6.11 9.11
C ASP A 54 -10.01 5.10 10.26
N GLY A 55 -8.86 4.57 10.58
CA GLY A 55 -8.69 3.63 11.69
C GLY A 55 -8.67 4.35 13.03
N SER A 56 -9.76 5.02 13.43
CA SER A 56 -9.81 5.66 14.74
C SER A 56 -9.85 4.61 15.85
N TYR A 57 -9.03 4.82 16.90
CA TYR A 57 -9.12 4.40 18.30
C TYR A 57 -8.01 3.56 18.93
N VAL A 58 -6.89 3.34 18.30
CA VAL A 58 -5.74 2.83 19.08
C VAL A 58 -4.57 3.82 18.95
N SER A 59 -4.11 4.36 20.08
CA SER A 59 -2.90 5.17 20.15
C SER A 59 -1.68 4.32 19.76
N TYR A 60 -1.43 4.26 18.48
CA TYR A 60 -0.21 3.67 17.93
C TYR A 60 0.79 4.82 17.73
N PRO A 61 2.07 4.68 18.15
CA PRO A 61 3.08 5.65 17.77
C PRO A 61 3.40 5.49 16.29
N GLY A 62 2.61 6.14 15.44
CA GLY A 62 2.72 6.08 13.98
C GLY A 62 1.41 6.49 13.32
N PRO A 63 1.40 6.70 11.99
CA PRO A 63 0.17 6.98 11.27
C PRO A 63 -0.82 5.82 11.47
N ASN A 64 -2.06 6.15 11.82
CA ASN A 64 -3.13 5.18 11.99
C ASN A 64 -3.45 4.52 10.64
N PRO A 65 -3.14 3.24 10.40
CA PRO A 65 -3.49 2.63 9.14
C PRO A 65 -5.00 2.51 9.01
N GLY A 66 -5.57 3.36 8.16
CA GLY A 66 -6.94 3.30 7.68
C GLY A 66 -7.11 2.14 6.68
N PRO A 67 -7.79 2.37 5.54
CA PRO A 67 -8.02 1.34 4.52
C PRO A 67 -6.71 0.91 3.87
N ARG A 68 -6.49 -0.40 3.77
CA ARG A 68 -5.25 -0.95 3.21
C ARG A 68 -5.53 -1.78 1.97
N MET A 69 -5.47 -3.11 2.06
CA MET A 69 -5.64 -3.96 0.89
C MET A 69 -7.10 -4.07 0.46
N MET A 70 -7.31 -4.13 -0.83
CA MET A 70 -8.61 -4.11 -1.47
C MET A 70 -8.85 -5.36 -2.30
N LEU A 71 -10.11 -5.73 -2.43
CA LEU A 71 -10.58 -6.81 -3.28
C LEU A 71 -11.91 -6.40 -3.92
N MET A 72 -12.02 -6.49 -5.24
CA MET A 72 -13.30 -6.35 -5.95
C MET A 72 -13.91 -7.73 -6.19
N LYS A 73 -15.18 -7.89 -5.82
CA LYS A 73 -15.96 -9.09 -6.11
C LYS A 73 -17.41 -8.69 -6.41
N ASP A 74 -17.92 -9.08 -7.56
CA ASP A 74 -19.31 -8.83 -7.97
C ASP A 74 -19.71 -7.34 -7.85
N ASN A 75 -18.86 -6.41 -8.29
CA ASN A 75 -19.00 -4.94 -8.16
C ASN A 75 -19.06 -4.42 -6.71
N ILE A 76 -18.66 -5.22 -5.72
CA ILE A 76 -18.57 -4.82 -4.33
C ILE A 76 -17.11 -4.75 -3.95
N LEU A 77 -16.70 -3.62 -3.38
CA LEU A 77 -15.33 -3.45 -2.88
C LEU A 77 -15.23 -3.91 -1.42
N PHE A 78 -14.31 -4.84 -1.15
CA PHE A 78 -13.92 -5.28 0.18
C PHE A 78 -12.61 -4.61 0.55
N VAL A 79 -12.52 -4.07 1.79
CA VAL A 79 -11.35 -3.30 2.24
C VAL A 79 -10.97 -3.70 3.65
N THR A 80 -9.69 -4.03 3.85
CA THR A 80 -9.15 -4.29 5.19
C THR A 80 -8.82 -2.98 5.90
N ILE A 81 -9.18 -2.86 7.18
CA ILE A 81 -8.87 -1.71 8.03
C ILE A 81 -8.18 -2.21 9.31
N PRO A 82 -6.82 -2.30 9.31
CA PRO A 82 -6.06 -2.91 10.39
C PRO A 82 -6.34 -2.34 11.78
N ASN A 83 -6.40 -1.02 11.91
CA ASN A 83 -6.62 -0.37 13.20
C ASN A 83 -8.03 -0.54 13.76
N ARG A 84 -9.01 -0.82 12.91
CA ARG A 84 -10.35 -1.21 13.34
C ARG A 84 -10.47 -2.70 13.63
N GLY A 85 -9.50 -3.51 13.17
CA GLY A 85 -9.60 -4.96 13.20
C GLY A 85 -10.77 -5.48 12.37
N THR A 86 -11.05 -4.84 11.22
CA THR A 86 -12.22 -5.14 10.39
C THR A 86 -11.87 -5.30 8.93
N VAL A 87 -12.72 -6.03 8.22
CA VAL A 87 -12.93 -5.90 6.77
C VAL A 87 -14.30 -5.26 6.58
N VAL A 88 -14.39 -4.28 5.71
CA VAL A 88 -15.66 -3.64 5.33
C VAL A 88 -15.99 -3.92 3.87
N THR A 89 -17.28 -3.91 3.54
CA THR A 89 -17.80 -3.88 2.18
C THR A 89 -18.31 -2.50 1.85
N LEU A 90 -18.08 -2.07 0.63
CA LEU A 90 -18.41 -0.75 0.10
C LEU A 90 -19.22 -0.93 -1.20
N PRO A 91 -20.53 -1.18 -1.10
CA PRO A 91 -21.39 -1.34 -2.28
C PRO A 91 -21.65 0.00 -2.96
N ASP A 92 -21.74 -0.03 -4.30
CA ASP A 92 -22.28 1.04 -5.16
C ASP A 92 -23.52 0.47 -5.86
N THR A 93 -24.68 0.58 -5.22
CA THR A 93 -25.93 -0.03 -5.69
C THR A 93 -26.65 0.84 -6.71
N ASN A 94 -26.39 2.13 -6.71
CA ASN A 94 -27.00 3.11 -7.59
C ASN A 94 -26.19 3.37 -8.87
N GLY A 95 -24.94 2.87 -8.95
CA GLY A 95 -24.05 2.96 -10.10
C GLY A 95 -23.40 4.35 -10.30
N ASP A 96 -23.41 5.24 -9.29
CA ASP A 96 -22.87 6.58 -9.40
C ASP A 96 -21.35 6.65 -9.22
N LYS A 97 -20.71 5.48 -9.02
CA LYS A 97 -19.27 5.29 -8.84
C LYS A 97 -18.76 5.81 -7.50
N LYS A 98 -19.62 5.76 -6.50
CA LYS A 98 -19.33 6.01 -5.09
C LYS A 98 -19.96 4.92 -4.23
N ALA A 99 -19.34 4.64 -3.11
CA ALA A 99 -19.93 3.72 -2.14
C ALA A 99 -21.14 4.37 -1.46
N ASP A 100 -22.29 3.69 -1.50
CA ASP A 100 -23.51 4.14 -0.83
C ASP A 100 -23.43 4.03 0.70
N SER A 101 -22.64 3.06 1.17
CA SER A 101 -22.49 2.76 2.59
C SER A 101 -21.19 2.00 2.86
N SER A 102 -20.84 1.90 4.16
CA SER A 102 -19.80 0.99 4.64
C SER A 102 -20.45 -0.03 5.57
N VAL A 103 -20.42 -1.31 5.18
CA VAL A 103 -20.94 -2.42 5.99
C VAL A 103 -19.78 -3.24 6.54
N THR A 104 -19.80 -3.57 7.83
CA THR A 104 -18.79 -4.46 8.40
C THR A 104 -19.00 -5.89 7.88
N PHE A 105 -18.06 -6.38 7.07
CA PHE A 105 -18.05 -7.77 6.61
C PHE A 105 -17.68 -8.73 7.75
N ILE A 106 -16.55 -8.46 8.42
CA ILE A 106 -16.07 -9.22 9.58
C ILE A 106 -15.30 -8.28 10.51
N ASP A 107 -15.41 -8.52 11.83
CA ASP A 107 -14.73 -7.73 12.87
C ASP A 107 -13.89 -8.61 13.82
N ARG A 108 -13.27 -7.98 14.84
CA ARG A 108 -12.44 -8.62 15.88
C ARG A 108 -11.23 -9.35 15.32
N LEU A 109 -10.70 -8.87 14.22
CA LEU A 109 -9.48 -9.38 13.61
C LEU A 109 -8.24 -8.68 14.21
N ASN A 110 -7.11 -9.38 14.24
CA ASN A 110 -5.85 -8.80 14.71
C ASN A 110 -5.09 -8.16 13.54
N LYS A 111 -5.26 -6.86 13.34
CA LYS A 111 -4.61 -6.09 12.26
C LYS A 111 -4.73 -6.79 10.89
N PRO A 112 -5.95 -7.03 10.38
CA PRO A 112 -6.14 -7.63 9.06
C PRO A 112 -5.47 -6.78 7.99
N HIS A 113 -4.73 -7.41 7.08
CA HIS A 113 -4.06 -6.70 6.01
C HIS A 113 -4.37 -7.31 4.63
N GLY A 114 -3.89 -8.50 4.34
CA GLY A 114 -4.14 -9.16 3.07
C GLY A 114 -5.56 -9.69 2.96
N ILE A 115 -6.15 -9.57 1.77
CA ILE A 115 -7.43 -10.16 1.42
C ILE A 115 -7.38 -10.70 0.00
N ASP A 116 -7.99 -11.87 -0.21
CA ASP A 116 -8.20 -12.46 -1.52
C ASP A 116 -9.46 -13.32 -1.53
N TYR A 117 -9.97 -13.65 -2.72
CA TYR A 117 -11.16 -14.49 -2.89
C TYR A 117 -10.89 -15.60 -3.90
N TYR A 118 -11.21 -16.82 -3.51
CA TYR A 118 -11.05 -17.98 -4.36
C TYR A 118 -12.04 -19.08 -3.98
N ASP A 119 -12.69 -19.68 -4.96
CA ASP A 119 -13.57 -20.84 -4.84
C ASP A 119 -14.62 -20.72 -3.69
N GLY A 120 -15.30 -19.56 -3.64
CA GLY A 120 -16.35 -19.29 -2.65
C GLY A 120 -15.84 -18.87 -1.27
N TRP A 121 -14.52 -18.67 -1.08
CA TRP A 121 -13.91 -18.32 0.19
C TRP A 121 -13.17 -16.99 0.12
N PHE A 122 -13.37 -16.15 1.11
CA PHE A 122 -12.51 -15.02 1.41
C PHE A 122 -11.36 -15.48 2.28
N TYR A 123 -10.13 -15.20 1.84
CA TYR A 123 -8.90 -15.43 2.58
C TYR A 123 -8.45 -14.11 3.17
N ILE A 124 -8.26 -14.06 4.49
CA ILE A 124 -7.86 -12.85 5.20
C ILE A 124 -6.61 -13.16 6.02
N ALA A 125 -5.56 -12.37 5.79
CA ALA A 125 -4.33 -12.47 6.56
C ALA A 125 -4.29 -11.41 7.66
N GLU A 126 -4.26 -11.88 8.91
CA GLU A 126 -4.05 -11.09 10.11
C GLU A 126 -2.55 -11.11 10.50
N GLU A 127 -2.12 -10.26 11.40
CA GLU A 127 -0.72 -10.24 11.83
C GLU A 127 -0.24 -11.61 12.35
N ASN A 128 -1.12 -12.35 13.04
CA ASN A 128 -0.77 -13.60 13.74
C ASN A 128 -1.32 -14.88 13.11
N ARG A 129 -2.20 -14.77 12.09
CA ARG A 129 -2.83 -15.94 11.46
C ARG A 129 -3.38 -15.63 10.07
N VAL A 130 -3.72 -16.68 9.32
CA VAL A 130 -4.54 -16.60 8.11
C VAL A 130 -5.82 -17.35 8.35
N ILE A 131 -6.94 -16.73 8.04
CA ILE A 131 -8.27 -17.33 8.11
C ILE A 131 -8.90 -17.37 6.72
N ARG A 132 -9.94 -18.21 6.57
CA ARG A 132 -10.90 -18.09 5.48
C ARG A 132 -12.33 -18.15 6.00
N VAL A 133 -13.23 -17.52 5.27
CA VAL A 133 -14.65 -17.43 5.64
C VAL A 133 -15.46 -17.27 4.36
N LYS A 134 -16.72 -17.76 4.36
CA LYS A 134 -17.67 -17.51 3.27
C LYS A 134 -18.49 -16.25 3.54
N GLU A 135 -19.11 -15.75 2.49
CA GLU A 135 -20.13 -14.71 2.61
C GLU A 135 -21.47 -15.32 3.04
N SER A 136 -22.20 -14.63 3.92
CA SER A 136 -23.52 -15.02 4.40
C SER A 136 -24.60 -14.42 3.51
N GLY A 137 -25.14 -15.22 2.61
CA GLY A 137 -26.28 -14.80 1.77
C GLY A 137 -26.02 -13.47 1.03
N ASN A 138 -27.00 -12.54 1.14
CA ASN A 138 -26.98 -11.25 0.44
C ASN A 138 -26.79 -10.05 1.39
N ASP A 139 -26.34 -10.24 2.62
CA ASP A 139 -26.24 -9.18 3.62
C ASP A 139 -24.87 -8.52 3.69
N LEU A 140 -23.97 -8.87 2.78
CA LEU A 140 -22.61 -8.34 2.67
C LEU A 140 -21.74 -8.60 3.93
N ARG A 141 -22.04 -9.68 4.65
CA ARG A 141 -21.36 -10.09 5.88
C ARG A 141 -20.72 -11.47 5.74
N ALA A 142 -19.74 -11.74 6.58
CA ALA A 142 -19.15 -13.07 6.67
C ALA A 142 -20.10 -14.04 7.41
N ASP A 143 -20.18 -15.26 6.91
CA ASP A 143 -20.82 -16.38 7.60
C ASP A 143 -19.86 -16.97 8.64
N MET A 144 -20.00 -16.52 9.88
CA MET A 144 -19.10 -16.89 10.98
C MET A 144 -19.14 -18.38 11.33
N GLU A 145 -20.16 -19.13 10.91
CA GLU A 145 -20.20 -20.58 11.08
C GLU A 145 -19.20 -21.30 10.15
N THR A 146 -18.80 -20.64 9.06
CA THR A 146 -17.84 -21.17 8.10
C THR A 146 -16.39 -20.76 8.39
N LEU A 147 -16.14 -19.93 9.41
CA LEU A 147 -14.81 -19.41 9.68
C LEU A 147 -13.83 -20.55 10.02
N GLU A 148 -12.73 -20.61 9.28
CA GLU A 148 -11.64 -21.56 9.48
C GLU A 148 -10.31 -20.82 9.66
N ILE A 149 -9.51 -21.28 10.63
CA ILE A 149 -8.10 -20.85 10.78
C ILE A 149 -7.25 -21.79 9.92
N LEU A 150 -6.59 -21.24 8.90
CA LEU A 150 -5.77 -22.01 7.98
C LEU A 150 -4.32 -22.12 8.46
N ILE A 151 -3.75 -21.00 8.88
CA ILE A 151 -2.36 -20.91 9.35
C ILE A 151 -2.41 -20.12 10.65
N ASP A 152 -1.91 -20.69 11.73
CA ASP A 152 -1.84 -20.05 13.05
C ASP A 152 -0.40 -19.77 13.47
N ASN A 153 -0.25 -18.97 14.53
CA ASN A 153 1.05 -18.66 15.14
C ASN A 153 2.07 -18.11 14.13
N LEU A 154 1.63 -17.17 13.30
CA LEU A 154 2.55 -16.38 12.47
C LEU A 154 3.41 -15.49 13.39
N PRO A 155 4.68 -15.26 13.03
CA PRO A 155 5.56 -14.40 13.82
C PRO A 155 5.03 -12.96 13.83
N THR A 156 4.80 -12.39 15.01
CA THR A 156 4.30 -11.02 15.22
C THR A 156 5.41 -10.02 15.52
N GLY A 157 5.11 -8.72 15.47
CA GLY A 157 6.07 -7.63 15.66
C GLY A 157 6.87 -7.31 14.41
N GLY A 158 7.70 -6.26 14.45
CA GLY A 158 8.39 -5.74 13.28
C GLY A 158 7.39 -5.23 12.22
N HIS A 159 7.58 -5.59 10.96
CA HIS A 159 6.61 -5.31 9.91
C HIS A 159 5.35 -6.15 10.14
N PHE A 160 4.22 -5.49 10.40
CA PHE A 160 2.96 -6.15 10.77
C PHE A 160 2.16 -6.68 9.58
N THR A 161 2.44 -6.21 8.38
CA THR A 161 1.67 -6.54 7.18
C THR A 161 1.82 -8.01 6.79
N ARG A 162 0.70 -8.62 6.42
CA ARG A 162 0.63 -9.99 5.88
C ARG A 162 -0.24 -9.91 4.65
N THR A 163 0.35 -10.14 3.48
CA THR A 163 -0.41 -10.13 2.22
C THR A 163 -0.62 -11.55 1.75
N VAL A 164 -1.86 -11.91 1.50
CA VAL A 164 -2.27 -13.22 0.99
C VAL A 164 -2.80 -13.09 -0.43
N LYS A 165 -2.41 -13.99 -1.31
CA LYS A 165 -2.96 -14.17 -2.67
C LYS A 165 -3.11 -15.65 -2.98
N ILE A 166 -4.18 -15.99 -3.69
CA ILE A 166 -4.40 -17.35 -4.20
C ILE A 166 -4.09 -17.36 -5.70
N HIS A 167 -3.24 -18.27 -6.10
CA HIS A 167 -2.92 -18.46 -7.52
C HIS A 167 -2.69 -19.94 -7.82
N HIS A 168 -3.33 -20.46 -8.88
CA HIS A 168 -3.22 -21.86 -9.30
C HIS A 168 -3.36 -22.86 -8.13
N ASN A 169 -4.46 -22.75 -7.35
CA ASN A 169 -4.73 -23.60 -6.18
C ASN A 169 -3.64 -23.57 -5.09
N SER A 170 -2.87 -22.53 -5.01
CA SER A 170 -1.87 -22.32 -3.97
C SER A 170 -2.11 -20.98 -3.27
N LEU A 171 -1.93 -20.99 -1.95
CA LEU A 171 -1.91 -19.80 -1.11
C LEU A 171 -0.47 -19.28 -1.02
N TYR A 172 -0.28 -18.02 -1.31
CA TYR A 172 0.98 -17.31 -1.12
C TYR A 172 0.80 -16.26 -0.02
N LEU A 173 1.77 -16.22 0.91
CA LEU A 173 1.74 -15.33 2.07
C LEU A 173 3.08 -14.62 2.22
N SER A 174 3.06 -13.29 2.14
CA SER A 174 4.22 -12.45 2.41
C SER A 174 4.29 -12.07 3.89
N ILE A 175 5.47 -12.16 4.49
CA ILE A 175 5.76 -11.74 5.87
C ILE A 175 7.05 -10.94 5.87
N GLY A 176 6.98 -9.66 6.25
CA GLY A 176 8.15 -8.79 6.35
C GLY A 176 9.07 -9.11 7.54
N SER A 177 10.25 -8.51 7.54
CA SER A 177 11.27 -8.69 8.57
C SER A 177 10.81 -8.23 9.97
N SER A 178 11.47 -8.77 11.00
CA SER A 178 11.24 -8.37 12.40
C SER A 178 11.96 -7.05 12.75
N CYS A 179 12.90 -6.63 11.92
CA CYS A 179 13.82 -5.53 12.20
C CYS A 179 14.12 -4.71 10.94
N ASN A 180 14.88 -3.63 11.10
CA ASN A 180 15.40 -2.87 9.96
C ASN A 180 16.39 -3.69 9.15
N VAL A 181 17.41 -4.25 9.81
CA VAL A 181 18.39 -5.17 9.23
C VAL A 181 18.90 -6.12 10.32
N CYS A 182 18.75 -7.42 10.13
CA CYS A 182 19.22 -8.46 11.04
C CYS A 182 19.14 -9.83 10.35
N ASN A 183 19.78 -10.82 10.95
CA ASN A 183 19.54 -12.22 10.61
C ASN A 183 18.24 -12.67 11.29
N GLU A 184 17.27 -13.10 10.52
CA GLU A 184 15.99 -13.58 11.03
C GLU A 184 16.13 -14.99 11.65
N GLU A 185 15.60 -15.16 12.87
CA GLU A 185 15.51 -16.48 13.51
C GLU A 185 14.38 -17.33 12.94
N ASN A 186 13.30 -16.69 12.49
CA ASN A 186 12.14 -17.36 11.90
C ASN A 186 12.19 -17.26 10.38
N GLY A 187 12.46 -18.38 9.72
CA GLY A 187 12.61 -18.42 8.26
C GLY A 187 11.37 -18.04 7.44
N ARG A 188 10.20 -17.84 8.08
CA ARG A 188 9.02 -17.29 7.40
C ARG A 188 9.06 -15.77 7.29
N ARG A 189 9.99 -15.07 7.97
CA ARG A 189 10.16 -13.63 7.87
C ARG A 189 11.07 -13.25 6.71
N ALA A 190 10.89 -12.02 6.23
CA ALA A 190 11.56 -11.51 5.03
C ALA A 190 11.43 -12.50 3.87
N ALA A 191 10.23 -13.03 3.68
CA ALA A 191 9.96 -14.16 2.81
C ALA A 191 8.52 -14.19 2.29
N ILE A 192 8.34 -14.88 1.17
CA ILE A 192 7.03 -15.33 0.70
C ILE A 192 6.95 -16.83 0.94
N THR A 193 5.88 -17.27 1.59
CA THR A 193 5.56 -18.68 1.87
C THR A 193 4.49 -19.15 0.90
N LYS A 194 4.59 -20.39 0.40
CA LYS A 194 3.57 -21.06 -0.41
C LYS A 194 2.98 -22.22 0.36
N CYS A 195 1.66 -22.34 0.35
CA CYS A 195 0.88 -23.42 0.99
C CYS A 195 -0.19 -23.94 0.04
N ASN A 196 -0.79 -25.06 0.38
CA ASN A 196 -2.10 -25.44 -0.20
C ASN A 196 -3.16 -24.42 0.23
N THR A 197 -4.27 -24.32 -0.50
CA THR A 197 -5.38 -23.38 -0.18
C THR A 197 -6.06 -23.65 1.15
N ASN A 198 -5.88 -24.83 1.72
CA ASN A 198 -6.35 -25.18 3.06
C ASN A 198 -5.32 -24.91 4.17
N GLY A 199 -4.22 -24.24 3.88
CA GLY A 199 -3.19 -23.88 4.84
C GLY A 199 -2.19 -25.00 5.18
N THR A 200 -2.22 -26.14 4.50
CA THR A 200 -1.26 -27.24 4.69
C THR A 200 -0.06 -27.14 3.77
N ASP A 201 0.98 -27.94 4.01
CA ASP A 201 2.19 -28.06 3.19
C ASP A 201 2.90 -26.73 2.93
N CYS A 202 2.95 -25.90 3.97
CA CYS A 202 3.59 -24.60 3.88
C CYS A 202 5.11 -24.71 3.80
N ARG A 203 5.70 -24.03 2.80
CA ARG A 203 7.14 -23.91 2.65
C ARG A 203 7.53 -22.50 2.22
N VAL A 204 8.75 -22.10 2.53
CA VAL A 204 9.30 -20.84 2.02
C VAL A 204 9.41 -20.96 0.50
N TYR A 205 8.74 -20.07 -0.22
CA TYR A 205 8.77 -19.96 -1.68
C TYR A 205 9.97 -19.14 -2.13
N ALA A 206 10.18 -17.97 -1.51
CA ALA A 206 11.31 -17.09 -1.74
C ALA A 206 11.69 -16.37 -0.44
N LYS A 207 12.97 -16.03 -0.27
CA LYS A 207 13.53 -15.38 0.90
C LYS A 207 14.31 -14.12 0.55
N GLY A 208 14.80 -13.38 1.56
CA GLY A 208 15.59 -12.18 1.33
C GLY A 208 14.80 -10.99 0.81
N LEU A 209 13.48 -11.04 0.95
CA LEU A 209 12.53 -9.98 0.64
C LEU A 209 12.21 -9.25 1.94
N ARG A 210 12.91 -8.14 2.22
CA ARG A 210 12.82 -7.46 3.52
C ARG A 210 11.39 -7.15 3.94
N ASN A 211 10.62 -6.53 3.07
CA ASN A 211 9.21 -6.18 3.33
C ASN A 211 8.43 -6.05 2.03
N SER A 212 8.17 -7.19 1.38
CA SER A 212 7.31 -7.27 0.20
C SER A 212 5.85 -7.16 0.62
N VAL A 213 5.34 -5.92 0.70
CA VAL A 213 3.97 -5.66 1.12
C VAL A 213 2.97 -6.00 0.03
N GLY A 214 3.27 -5.64 -1.22
CA GLY A 214 2.44 -5.95 -2.38
C GLY A 214 3.08 -7.02 -3.27
N PHE A 215 2.27 -7.96 -3.74
CA PHE A 215 2.64 -8.82 -4.85
C PHE A 215 1.43 -9.22 -5.67
N VAL A 216 1.63 -9.39 -6.96
CA VAL A 216 0.61 -9.77 -7.93
C VAL A 216 1.16 -10.76 -8.94
N PHE A 217 0.28 -11.53 -9.57
CA PHE A 217 0.65 -12.41 -10.66
C PHE A 217 0.35 -11.72 -12.00
N HIS A 218 1.30 -11.74 -12.92
CA HIS A 218 1.12 -11.19 -14.24
C HIS A 218 0.01 -11.97 -14.98
N PRO A 219 -1.02 -11.32 -15.52
CA PRO A 219 -2.22 -12.00 -16.00
C PRO A 219 -1.98 -12.96 -17.16
N ALA A 220 -0.97 -12.68 -18.00
CA ALA A 220 -0.69 -13.52 -19.17
C ALA A 220 0.39 -14.59 -18.91
N THR A 221 1.38 -14.32 -18.05
CA THR A 221 2.53 -15.22 -17.84
C THR A 221 2.45 -16.01 -16.54
N GLY A 222 1.65 -15.57 -15.56
CA GLY A 222 1.59 -16.13 -14.22
C GLY A 222 2.84 -15.85 -13.36
N MET A 223 3.80 -15.07 -13.84
CA MET A 223 4.97 -14.67 -13.03
C MET A 223 4.56 -13.75 -11.90
N MET A 224 5.14 -13.97 -10.72
CA MET A 224 4.90 -13.13 -9.54
C MET A 224 5.79 -11.88 -9.61
N TYR A 225 5.18 -10.71 -9.49
CA TYR A 225 5.85 -9.43 -9.30
C TYR A 225 5.57 -8.94 -7.89
N ALA A 226 6.61 -8.48 -7.19
CA ALA A 226 6.50 -7.99 -5.82
C ALA A 226 7.24 -6.67 -5.65
N THR A 227 6.67 -5.79 -4.83
CA THR A 227 7.39 -4.65 -4.27
C THR A 227 8.27 -5.15 -3.12
N ASP A 228 9.42 -4.52 -2.88
CA ASP A 228 10.17 -4.72 -1.64
C ASP A 228 10.71 -3.39 -1.11
N ASN A 229 10.50 -3.14 0.19
CA ASN A 229 10.98 -1.94 0.85
C ASN A 229 12.39 -2.16 1.38
N GLY A 230 13.36 -1.41 0.87
CA GLY A 230 14.75 -1.40 1.31
C GLY A 230 14.92 -1.05 2.79
N ARG A 231 16.07 -1.37 3.38
CA ARG A 231 16.36 -1.02 4.77
C ARG A 231 16.52 0.49 4.94
N ASP A 232 16.30 0.97 6.15
CA ASP A 232 16.50 2.36 6.52
C ASP A 232 17.95 2.64 6.95
N LEU A 233 18.29 3.94 7.03
CA LEU A 233 19.50 4.47 7.69
C LEU A 233 20.82 4.21 6.94
N LEU A 234 20.78 4.11 5.60
CA LEU A 234 21.98 4.18 4.74
C LEU A 234 22.10 5.53 4.00
N GLY A 235 21.37 6.54 4.44
CA GLY A 235 21.26 7.84 3.80
C GLY A 235 19.98 8.01 3.00
N ASP A 236 19.86 9.13 2.28
CA ASP A 236 18.63 9.48 1.57
C ASP A 236 18.40 8.66 0.29
N ASP A 237 19.48 8.19 -0.34
CA ASP A 237 19.41 7.61 -1.68
C ASP A 237 19.75 6.10 -1.72
N LEU A 238 19.99 5.49 -0.55
CA LEU A 238 20.33 4.07 -0.41
C LEU A 238 19.61 3.41 0.76
N PRO A 239 19.33 2.10 0.63
CA PRO A 239 19.28 1.35 -0.61
C PRO A 239 18.05 1.74 -1.44
N PRO A 240 17.96 1.38 -2.72
CA PRO A 240 16.73 1.52 -3.47
C PRO A 240 15.63 0.65 -2.84
N ASP A 241 14.38 1.06 -3.02
CA ASP A 241 13.25 0.13 -2.98
C ASP A 241 13.22 -0.65 -4.29
N GLU A 242 12.46 -1.74 -4.39
CA GLU A 242 12.59 -2.66 -5.51
C GLU A 242 11.23 -3.14 -6.07
N ILE A 243 11.23 -3.44 -7.38
CA ILE A 243 10.32 -4.41 -7.97
C ILE A 243 11.12 -5.67 -8.30
N ASN A 244 10.59 -6.82 -7.89
CA ASN A 244 11.19 -8.12 -8.12
C ASN A 244 10.25 -9.05 -8.89
N ILE A 245 10.77 -9.85 -9.83
CA ILE A 245 10.11 -11.06 -10.29
C ILE A 245 10.51 -12.16 -9.31
N VAL A 246 9.51 -12.71 -8.62
CA VAL A 246 9.76 -13.65 -7.52
C VAL A 246 9.59 -15.09 -7.99
N GLU A 247 10.67 -15.86 -7.88
CA GLU A 247 10.76 -17.25 -8.30
C GLU A 247 10.97 -18.20 -7.12
N GLU A 248 10.46 -19.43 -7.26
CA GLU A 248 10.59 -20.45 -6.23
C GLU A 248 12.06 -20.84 -5.97
N GLY A 249 12.43 -20.89 -4.68
CA GLY A 249 13.77 -21.27 -4.24
C GLY A 249 14.84 -20.19 -4.34
N LYS A 250 14.46 -18.95 -4.75
CA LYS A 250 15.39 -17.84 -4.89
C LYS A 250 15.49 -16.97 -3.63
N SER A 251 16.59 -16.21 -3.57
CA SER A 251 16.88 -15.21 -2.54
C SER A 251 17.04 -13.84 -3.18
N TYR A 252 16.52 -12.81 -2.51
CA TYR A 252 16.52 -11.42 -2.99
C TYR A 252 17.44 -10.52 -2.15
N GLY A 253 18.41 -11.13 -1.50
CA GLY A 253 19.60 -10.51 -0.93
C GLY A 253 19.50 -10.08 0.52
N TRP A 254 18.39 -9.50 0.98
CA TRP A 254 18.31 -9.03 2.35
C TRP A 254 18.59 -10.16 3.38
N PRO A 255 19.40 -9.93 4.43
CA PRO A 255 19.95 -8.66 4.90
C PRO A 255 21.34 -8.31 4.35
N ILE A 256 21.94 -9.15 3.55
CA ILE A 256 23.35 -9.04 3.13
C ILE A 256 23.51 -8.23 1.84
N CYS A 257 22.47 -8.26 0.98
CA CYS A 257 22.49 -7.64 -0.34
C CYS A 257 21.22 -6.82 -0.60
N TYR A 258 21.30 -5.90 -1.56
CA TYR A 258 20.18 -5.13 -2.06
C TYR A 258 20.37 -4.72 -3.54
N GLY A 259 19.29 -4.33 -4.20
CA GLY A 259 19.29 -3.75 -5.54
C GLY A 259 19.95 -4.66 -6.58
N LYS A 260 20.85 -4.09 -7.38
CA LYS A 260 21.59 -4.80 -8.41
C LYS A 260 22.79 -5.58 -7.84
N ASN A 261 22.53 -6.48 -6.88
CA ASN A 261 23.52 -7.32 -6.23
C ASN A 261 24.62 -6.52 -5.51
N ILE A 262 24.23 -5.46 -4.80
CA ILE A 262 25.13 -4.65 -4.00
C ILE A 262 25.25 -5.27 -2.61
N HIS A 263 26.50 -5.52 -2.16
CA HIS A 263 26.79 -6.03 -0.83
C HIS A 263 26.62 -4.93 0.22
N ASP A 264 25.78 -5.19 1.22
CA ASP A 264 25.58 -4.29 2.37
C ASP A 264 26.72 -4.41 3.38
N THR A 265 27.80 -3.72 3.10
CA THR A 265 28.99 -3.72 3.97
C THR A 265 28.80 -2.99 5.29
N ASP A 266 27.69 -2.27 5.46
CA ASP A 266 27.34 -1.66 6.77
C ASP A 266 26.80 -2.69 7.74
N PHE A 267 26.05 -3.66 7.25
CA PHE A 267 25.53 -4.78 8.02
C PHE A 267 26.50 -5.95 8.08
N ASP A 268 26.89 -6.46 6.92
CA ASP A 268 27.79 -7.63 6.81
C ASP A 268 29.25 -7.19 6.68
N LYS A 269 30.00 -7.36 7.76
CA LYS A 269 31.44 -7.01 7.85
C LYS A 269 32.39 -8.11 7.36
N ASN A 270 31.86 -9.23 6.88
CA ASN A 270 32.68 -10.31 6.35
C ASN A 270 33.40 -9.87 5.07
N VAL A 271 34.62 -10.37 4.91
CA VAL A 271 35.42 -10.18 3.70
C VAL A 271 35.29 -11.40 2.82
N TYR A 272 34.84 -11.21 1.62
CA TYR A 272 34.62 -12.26 0.64
C TYR A 272 35.64 -12.18 -0.50
N ILE A 273 36.04 -13.34 -1.03
CA ILE A 273 36.88 -13.42 -2.24
C ILE A 273 36.09 -12.96 -3.48
N ARG A 274 34.78 -13.22 -3.48
CA ARG A 274 33.83 -12.81 -4.52
C ARG A 274 32.64 -12.11 -3.86
N ASN A 275 31.94 -11.27 -4.62
CA ASN A 275 30.70 -10.65 -4.15
C ASN A 275 29.69 -11.74 -3.72
N PRO A 276 29.27 -11.77 -2.44
CA PRO A 276 28.33 -12.77 -1.93
C PRO A 276 26.94 -12.66 -2.59
N CYS A 277 26.62 -11.50 -3.17
CA CYS A 277 25.36 -11.24 -3.86
C CYS A 277 25.29 -11.83 -5.28
N MET A 278 26.37 -12.46 -5.74
CA MET A 278 26.47 -13.10 -7.07
C MET A 278 26.36 -14.62 -7.01
N GLU A 279 25.98 -15.18 -5.87
CA GLU A 279 25.76 -16.62 -5.73
C GLU A 279 24.54 -17.08 -6.57
N PRO A 280 24.50 -18.34 -7.02
CA PRO A 280 23.54 -18.79 -8.05
C PRO A 280 22.05 -18.67 -7.68
N LEU A 281 21.72 -18.55 -6.40
CA LEU A 281 20.34 -18.39 -5.93
C LEU A 281 19.99 -16.94 -5.60
N GLU A 282 20.97 -16.03 -5.56
CA GLU A 282 20.76 -14.62 -5.30
C GLU A 282 20.30 -13.92 -6.58
N MET A 283 19.18 -13.21 -6.45
CA MET A 283 18.56 -12.48 -7.55
C MET A 283 18.75 -10.98 -7.35
N GLN A 284 19.12 -10.29 -8.40
CA GLN A 284 19.09 -8.84 -8.41
C GLN A 284 17.64 -8.35 -8.56
N SER A 285 17.37 -7.13 -8.11
CA SER A 285 16.10 -6.46 -8.39
C SER A 285 15.82 -6.41 -9.90
N LEU A 286 14.54 -6.52 -10.29
CA LEU A 286 14.15 -6.23 -11.67
C LEU A 286 14.30 -4.73 -11.95
N ILE A 287 13.77 -3.90 -11.04
CA ILE A 287 13.80 -2.43 -11.14
C ILE A 287 14.19 -1.87 -9.77
N ASP A 288 15.25 -1.04 -9.75
CA ASP A 288 15.57 -0.21 -8.60
C ASP A 288 14.63 1.00 -8.61
N LEU A 289 13.87 1.16 -7.54
CA LEU A 289 12.96 2.28 -7.34
C LEU A 289 13.63 3.36 -6.47
N GLN A 290 13.07 4.55 -6.44
CA GLN A 290 13.55 5.63 -5.59
C GLN A 290 13.59 5.17 -4.12
N ALA A 291 14.75 5.29 -3.48
CA ALA A 291 14.98 4.88 -2.09
C ALA A 291 13.95 5.51 -1.14
N HIS A 292 13.45 4.72 -0.20
CA HIS A 292 12.53 5.13 0.85
C HIS A 292 11.14 5.61 0.37
N SER A 293 10.77 5.31 -0.88
CA SER A 293 9.43 5.61 -1.40
C SER A 293 8.34 4.75 -0.75
N ALA A 294 8.72 3.65 -0.14
CA ALA A 294 7.85 2.63 0.45
C ALA A 294 6.78 2.15 -0.55
N PRO A 295 7.17 1.45 -1.65
CA PRO A 295 6.22 0.85 -2.58
C PRO A 295 5.44 -0.25 -1.88
N LEU A 296 4.11 -0.20 -1.95
CA LEU A 296 3.22 -1.15 -1.30
C LEU A 296 2.42 -1.95 -2.33
N GLY A 297 1.13 -1.65 -2.51
CA GLY A 297 0.29 -2.34 -3.48
C GLY A 297 0.66 -2.04 -4.92
N LEU A 298 0.39 -2.99 -5.80
CA LEU A 298 0.65 -2.89 -7.22
C LEU A 298 -0.41 -3.65 -8.03
N ALA A 299 -0.67 -3.18 -9.25
CA ALA A 299 -1.62 -3.82 -10.16
C ALA A 299 -1.20 -3.67 -11.61
N PHE A 300 -1.25 -4.77 -12.38
CA PHE A 300 -1.22 -4.68 -13.84
C PHE A 300 -2.52 -4.09 -14.35
N TYR A 301 -2.45 -3.10 -15.22
CA TYR A 301 -3.63 -2.53 -15.82
C TYR A 301 -4.20 -3.48 -16.87
N SER A 302 -5.27 -4.16 -16.51
CA SER A 302 -6.00 -5.11 -17.36
C SER A 302 -7.31 -4.54 -17.93
N GLY A 303 -7.65 -3.30 -17.55
CA GLY A 303 -8.87 -2.64 -18.05
C GLY A 303 -8.74 -2.14 -19.49
N ASP A 304 -9.85 -1.68 -20.04
CA ASP A 304 -9.95 -1.14 -21.41
C ASP A 304 -10.43 0.32 -21.45
N SER A 305 -10.68 0.93 -20.28
CA SER A 305 -11.15 2.32 -20.20
C SER A 305 -10.03 3.37 -20.33
N PHE A 306 -8.77 3.02 -20.03
CA PHE A 306 -7.63 3.89 -20.23
C PHE A 306 -7.12 3.79 -21.67
N PRO A 307 -6.34 4.79 -22.15
CA PRO A 307 -5.67 4.71 -23.45
C PRO A 307 -4.84 3.44 -23.60
N GLN A 308 -4.70 2.97 -24.84
CA GLN A 308 -4.09 1.68 -25.15
C GLN A 308 -2.65 1.55 -24.62
N GLU A 309 -1.91 2.66 -24.55
CA GLU A 309 -0.53 2.68 -24.03
C GLU A 309 -0.40 2.37 -22.52
N TYR A 310 -1.52 2.34 -21.79
CA TYR A 310 -1.52 1.94 -20.36
C TYR A 310 -1.77 0.45 -20.17
N ARG A 311 -2.24 -0.23 -21.22
CA ARG A 311 -2.67 -1.62 -21.09
C ARG A 311 -1.47 -2.55 -20.90
N GLY A 312 -1.51 -3.32 -19.83
CA GLY A 312 -0.43 -4.23 -19.43
C GLY A 312 0.66 -3.59 -18.57
N ASP A 313 0.64 -2.26 -18.39
CA ASP A 313 1.59 -1.59 -17.50
C ASP A 313 1.29 -1.85 -16.03
N LEU A 314 2.33 -1.70 -15.21
CA LEU A 314 2.26 -1.90 -13.78
C LEU A 314 2.11 -0.56 -13.05
N PHE A 315 1.04 -0.42 -12.27
CA PHE A 315 0.84 0.71 -11.37
C PHE A 315 1.29 0.32 -9.96
N VAL A 316 2.00 1.23 -9.28
CA VAL A 316 2.54 0.99 -7.94
C VAL A 316 2.23 2.17 -7.03
N ALA A 317 1.67 1.88 -5.85
CA ALA A 317 1.42 2.87 -4.81
C ALA A 317 2.69 3.09 -3.97
N TYR A 318 3.19 4.31 -3.94
CA TYR A 318 4.29 4.75 -3.09
C TYR A 318 3.71 5.42 -1.84
N HIS A 319 3.80 4.73 -0.71
CA HIS A 319 3.24 5.18 0.56
C HIS A 319 3.95 6.41 1.13
N GLY A 320 5.24 6.55 0.84
CA GLY A 320 6.04 7.71 1.19
C GLY A 320 6.97 7.51 2.37
N SER A 321 8.06 8.26 2.34
CA SER A 321 9.19 8.16 3.24
C SER A 321 8.88 8.66 4.66
N TRP A 322 9.65 8.18 5.64
CA TRP A 322 9.65 8.72 7.00
C TRP A 322 11.07 9.14 7.46
N ASN A 323 12.11 8.59 6.85
CA ASN A 323 13.51 8.69 7.25
C ASN A 323 14.38 9.41 6.22
N ARG A 324 13.82 10.33 5.43
CA ARG A 324 14.52 11.08 4.39
C ARG A 324 14.49 12.58 4.68
N ASN A 325 15.58 13.29 4.38
CA ASN A 325 15.66 14.74 4.59
C ASN A 325 14.60 15.47 3.74
N GLU A 326 14.51 15.15 2.44
CA GLU A 326 13.42 15.61 1.61
C GLU A 326 12.45 14.45 1.39
N PRO A 327 11.21 14.57 1.91
CA PRO A 327 10.18 13.53 1.78
C PRO A 327 9.96 13.13 0.33
N THR A 328 9.83 11.85 0.07
CA THR A 328 9.58 11.28 -1.26
C THR A 328 8.51 10.19 -1.23
N GLY A 329 8.06 9.74 -2.41
CA GLY A 329 6.92 8.84 -2.52
C GLY A 329 5.61 9.62 -2.47
N TYR A 330 4.61 9.15 -1.71
CA TYR A 330 3.30 9.79 -1.59
C TYR A 330 2.64 10.03 -2.96
N LYS A 331 2.69 9.02 -3.82
CA LYS A 331 2.26 9.10 -5.22
C LYS A 331 1.94 7.72 -5.78
N ILE A 332 1.39 7.70 -6.95
CA ILE A 332 1.27 6.50 -7.78
C ILE A 332 2.22 6.67 -8.95
N VAL A 333 2.98 5.63 -9.24
CA VAL A 333 3.81 5.55 -10.45
C VAL A 333 3.23 4.53 -11.42
N ARG A 334 3.47 4.76 -12.72
CA ARG A 334 3.27 3.82 -13.82
C ARG A 334 4.63 3.31 -14.25
N ILE A 335 4.76 2.02 -14.40
CA ILE A 335 5.92 1.35 -14.97
C ILE A 335 5.52 0.81 -16.35
N ASP A 336 6.14 1.33 -17.39
CA ASP A 336 6.00 0.81 -18.74
C ASP A 336 6.68 -0.57 -18.82
N MET A 337 5.91 -1.61 -19.06
CA MET A 337 6.43 -2.98 -19.04
C MET A 337 7.22 -3.37 -20.28
N ASN A 338 7.33 -2.49 -21.28
CA ASN A 338 8.17 -2.75 -22.45
C ASN A 338 9.65 -2.40 -22.22
N ASP A 339 9.92 -1.34 -21.44
CA ASP A 339 11.28 -0.83 -21.20
C ASP A 339 11.59 -0.60 -19.71
N PHE A 340 10.65 -0.89 -18.82
CA PHE A 340 10.73 -0.70 -17.37
C PHE A 340 10.91 0.76 -16.92
N THR A 341 10.53 1.71 -17.77
CA THR A 341 10.55 3.13 -17.40
C THR A 341 9.52 3.44 -16.34
N VAL A 342 9.96 4.03 -15.22
CA VAL A 342 9.10 4.46 -14.11
C VAL A 342 8.72 5.92 -14.30
N LYS A 343 7.41 6.23 -14.34
CA LYS A 343 6.86 7.58 -14.53
C LYS A 343 5.85 7.90 -13.42
N ASP A 344 5.84 9.15 -12.96
CA ASP A 344 4.78 9.63 -12.09
C ASP A 344 3.43 9.57 -12.82
N PHE A 345 2.42 8.99 -12.18
CA PHE A 345 1.07 8.90 -12.73
C PHE A 345 0.08 9.78 -11.95
N ALA A 346 0.05 9.68 -10.62
CA ALA A 346 -0.75 10.54 -9.78
C ALA A 346 0.10 11.07 -8.63
N THR A 347 0.17 12.39 -8.49
CA THR A 347 0.98 13.08 -7.47
C THR A 347 0.13 14.09 -6.71
N GLY A 348 0.62 14.58 -5.56
CA GLY A 348 -0.05 15.65 -4.81
C GLY A 348 -0.52 15.22 -3.41
N TRP A 349 -0.31 13.97 -2.98
CA TRP A 349 -0.48 13.57 -1.58
C TRP A 349 0.61 14.10 -0.66
N LEU A 350 1.62 14.75 -1.22
CA LEU A 350 2.65 15.53 -0.51
C LEU A 350 2.66 16.96 -1.05
N SER A 351 2.62 17.95 -0.15
CA SER A 351 2.77 19.39 -0.49
C SER A 351 3.86 20.02 0.37
N GLY A 352 5.01 20.24 -0.22
CA GLY A 352 6.24 20.58 0.52
C GLY A 352 6.59 19.43 1.48
N ARG A 353 6.51 19.68 2.79
CA ARG A 353 6.70 18.65 3.83
C ARG A 353 5.39 18.17 4.48
N ASN A 354 4.25 18.67 4.01
CA ASN A 354 2.95 18.30 4.55
C ASN A 354 2.40 17.07 3.84
N VAL A 355 2.22 15.99 4.60
CA VAL A 355 1.61 14.75 4.12
C VAL A 355 0.09 14.92 4.13
N LEU A 356 -0.53 14.87 2.96
CA LEU A 356 -1.97 15.03 2.74
C LEU A 356 -2.68 13.67 2.60
N GLY A 357 -1.93 12.63 2.25
CA GLY A 357 -2.39 11.26 2.10
C GLY A 357 -1.22 10.30 1.89
N ARG A 358 -1.53 9.00 1.95
CA ARG A 358 -0.56 7.91 1.77
C ARG A 358 -1.21 6.78 0.96
N PRO A 359 -0.99 6.73 -0.36
CA PRO A 359 -1.48 5.62 -1.19
C PRO A 359 -0.93 4.27 -0.71
N VAL A 360 -1.79 3.27 -0.63
CA VAL A 360 -1.43 1.93 -0.12
C VAL A 360 -1.60 0.85 -1.16
N ASP A 361 -2.81 0.67 -1.68
CA ASP A 361 -3.14 -0.39 -2.62
C ASP A 361 -3.80 0.16 -3.88
N ILE A 362 -3.65 -0.56 -4.96
CA ILE A 362 -4.25 -0.23 -6.26
C ILE A 362 -4.90 -1.49 -6.80
N ILE A 363 -6.15 -1.38 -7.24
CA ILE A 363 -6.83 -2.42 -8.00
C ILE A 363 -7.48 -1.83 -9.24
N VAL A 364 -7.70 -2.67 -10.23
CA VAL A 364 -8.50 -2.33 -11.42
C VAL A 364 -9.94 -2.74 -11.14
N ALA A 365 -10.85 -1.78 -11.19
CA ALA A 365 -12.28 -2.03 -11.05
C ALA A 365 -12.87 -2.61 -12.35
N ASP A 366 -14.08 -3.21 -12.26
CA ASP A 366 -14.74 -3.87 -13.40
C ASP A 366 -15.03 -2.91 -14.57
N ASP A 367 -15.14 -1.59 -14.29
CA ASP A 367 -15.32 -0.56 -15.32
C ASP A 367 -13.99 -0.03 -15.89
N GLY A 368 -12.87 -0.66 -15.55
CA GLY A 368 -11.53 -0.29 -16.00
C GLY A 368 -10.93 0.94 -15.29
N SER A 369 -11.60 1.53 -14.30
CA SER A 369 -10.98 2.56 -13.45
C SER A 369 -10.00 1.95 -12.44
N LEU A 370 -9.07 2.76 -11.91
CA LEU A 370 -8.27 2.36 -10.76
C LEU A 370 -8.95 2.79 -9.46
N LEU A 371 -8.99 1.90 -8.49
CA LEU A 371 -9.30 2.25 -7.10
C LEU A 371 -8.00 2.27 -6.30
N VAL A 372 -7.85 3.26 -5.44
CA VAL A 372 -6.64 3.51 -4.66
C VAL A 372 -7.01 3.73 -3.20
N SER A 373 -6.49 2.93 -2.31
CA SER A 373 -6.67 3.14 -0.86
C SER A 373 -5.62 4.12 -0.32
N ASP A 374 -6.03 4.92 0.67
CA ASP A 374 -5.20 5.90 1.38
C ASP A 374 -5.44 5.75 2.87
N ASP A 375 -4.49 5.17 3.58
CA ASP A 375 -4.63 4.86 5.00
C ASP A 375 -4.46 6.06 5.93
N ASN A 376 -3.85 7.14 5.43
CA ASN A 376 -3.69 8.39 6.17
C ASN A 376 -4.91 9.30 6.03
N ALA A 377 -5.51 9.36 4.84
CA ALA A 377 -6.70 10.17 4.59
C ALA A 377 -8.01 9.44 4.93
N GLY A 378 -7.97 8.12 5.19
CA GLY A 378 -9.15 7.30 5.44
C GLY A 378 -10.08 7.21 4.23
N LYS A 379 -9.52 7.13 3.02
CA LYS A 379 -10.27 7.23 1.76
C LYS A 379 -9.93 6.12 0.78
N ILE A 380 -10.90 5.89 -0.11
CA ILE A 380 -10.67 5.19 -1.37
C ILE A 380 -10.91 6.21 -2.48
N TYR A 381 -9.93 6.38 -3.35
CA TYR A 381 -10.05 7.21 -4.55
C TYR A 381 -10.36 6.33 -5.75
N ARG A 382 -11.05 6.93 -6.72
CA ARG A 382 -11.31 6.34 -8.03
C ARG A 382 -10.66 7.23 -9.10
N ILE A 383 -9.75 6.65 -9.88
CA ILE A 383 -9.12 7.33 -11.02
C ILE A 383 -9.72 6.74 -12.30
N SER A 384 -10.29 7.59 -13.13
CA SER A 384 -10.93 7.22 -14.40
C SER A 384 -10.45 8.09 -15.52
N TYR A 385 -10.59 7.60 -16.75
CA TYR A 385 -10.26 8.34 -17.98
C TYR A 385 -11.52 8.81 -18.66
N LYS A 386 -11.58 10.09 -19.03
CA LYS A 386 -12.65 10.59 -19.88
C LYS A 386 -12.20 10.40 -21.33
N SER A 387 -12.74 9.42 -22.02
CA SER A 387 -12.68 9.40 -23.46
C SER A 387 -13.27 10.71 -23.98
N SER A 388 -12.49 11.50 -24.70
CA SER A 388 -13.04 12.57 -25.51
C SER A 388 -14.00 11.89 -26.48
N GLN A 389 -15.31 12.04 -26.27
CA GLN A 389 -16.24 11.73 -27.33
C GLN A 389 -15.91 12.69 -28.47
N ILE A 390 -15.26 12.17 -29.51
CA ILE A 390 -15.09 12.83 -30.81
C ILE A 390 -16.43 12.88 -31.51
#